data_0ee255ae888e58de5b8927dd2ac5079b
#
_entry.id   0ee255ae888e58de5b8927dd2ac5079b
#
_cell.length_a   1.000
_cell.length_b   1.000
_cell.length_c   1.000
_cell.angle_alpha   90.00
_cell.angle_beta   90.00
_cell.angle_gamma   90.00
#
_symmetry.space_group_name_H-M   'P 1'
#
loop_
_entity.id
_entity.type
_entity.pdbx_description
1 polymer ?
#
loop_
_entity_poly.entity_id
_entity_poly.type
_entity_poly.pdbx_seq_one_letter_code
_entity_poly.pdbx_strand_id
1 'polypeptide(L)'
;MTVIHDLPDADYHTRPELSSTGARLLLPEFGGSPAKFKYRQGREYTSAAFDVGKAVHAAVLGVGAEAVAYPEDVLASNGAASTKAAKEWADSVRFEGKIPMKAADLRPITGMSEAVLRHPTARALFELPGHREVSVFSEVDGVKVRARFDALTDETPQGVFGIDLKTTSDSADGDTFTKTVVKYGYHVQEQWYRETLGQDIRFAFVVVESTAPYLVAVHELGLAYKDMGKTLAKVARDLYAECEATNTWPGHPEDVQVLEPPVWAAMAHEERYALSSEIRI
;
A
#
# COMPACT_ATOMS: atom_id res chain seq x y z
N MET A 1 15.20 14.34 -11.81
CA MET A 1 15.03 13.17 -10.93
C MET A 1 16.10 13.21 -9.84
N THR A 2 15.71 12.93 -8.59
CA THR A 2 16.61 12.84 -7.42
C THR A 2 16.35 11.51 -6.73
N VAL A 3 17.39 10.76 -6.43
CA VAL A 3 17.34 9.50 -5.68
C VAL A 3 18.00 9.74 -4.33
N ILE A 4 17.35 9.37 -3.25
CA ILE A 4 17.85 9.51 -1.88
C ILE A 4 17.77 8.15 -1.20
N HIS A 5 18.92 7.69 -0.73
CA HIS A 5 19.03 6.49 0.11
C HIS A 5 18.89 6.91 1.59
N ASP A 6 18.36 6.04 2.40
CA ASP A 6 18.26 6.23 3.87
C ASP A 6 17.50 7.51 4.32
N LEU A 7 16.54 8.00 3.51
CA LEU A 7 15.70 9.12 3.92
C LEU A 7 14.76 8.65 5.04
N PRO A 8 14.78 9.30 6.23
CA PRO A 8 13.88 8.93 7.32
C PRO A 8 12.41 8.91 6.89
N ASP A 9 11.63 7.96 7.43
CA ASP A 9 10.21 7.76 7.10
C ASP A 9 9.39 9.05 7.33
N ALA A 10 9.63 9.73 8.47
CA ALA A 10 8.99 11.00 8.78
C ALA A 10 9.30 12.08 7.75
N ASP A 11 10.55 12.20 7.31
CA ASP A 11 10.97 13.19 6.30
C ASP A 11 10.36 12.88 4.92
N TYR A 12 10.30 11.58 4.54
CA TYR A 12 9.64 11.18 3.30
C TYR A 12 8.16 11.54 3.30
N HIS A 13 7.45 11.31 4.41
CA HIS A 13 6.01 11.55 4.48
C HIS A 13 5.63 13.04 4.55
N THR A 14 6.52 13.91 5.02
CA THR A 14 6.29 15.37 5.04
C THR A 14 6.51 16.05 3.68
N ARG A 15 7.10 15.34 2.70
CA ARG A 15 7.37 15.87 1.37
C ARG A 15 6.08 16.20 0.62
N PRO A 16 6.02 17.34 -0.11
CA PRO A 16 4.80 17.79 -0.80
C PRO A 16 4.52 17.05 -2.11
N GLU A 17 5.51 16.36 -2.69
CA GLU A 17 5.35 15.64 -3.95
C GLU A 17 4.25 14.59 -3.86
N LEU A 18 3.45 14.42 -4.91
CA LEU A 18 2.36 13.44 -4.97
C LEU A 18 2.93 12.01 -4.95
N SER A 19 2.43 11.18 -4.04
CA SER A 19 2.78 9.75 -3.94
C SER A 19 1.75 8.86 -4.63
N SER A 20 2.09 7.59 -4.88
CA SER A 20 1.14 6.59 -5.39
C SER A 20 -0.10 6.43 -4.48
N THR A 21 0.07 6.54 -3.17
CA THR A 21 -1.04 6.53 -2.22
C THR A 21 -1.91 7.78 -2.36
N GLY A 22 -1.31 8.94 -2.53
CA GLY A 22 -2.03 10.19 -2.83
C GLY A 22 -2.78 10.10 -4.16
N ALA A 23 -2.15 9.56 -5.20
CA ALA A 23 -2.78 9.34 -6.50
C ALA A 23 -4.03 8.46 -6.39
N ARG A 24 -3.95 7.31 -5.71
CA ARG A 24 -5.11 6.43 -5.48
C ARG A 24 -6.21 7.11 -4.66
N LEU A 25 -5.84 7.98 -3.72
CA LEU A 25 -6.81 8.71 -2.89
C LEU A 25 -7.59 9.78 -3.68
N LEU A 26 -7.08 10.23 -4.81
CA LEU A 26 -7.80 11.11 -5.75
C LEU A 26 -8.85 10.36 -6.57
N LEU A 27 -8.64 9.07 -6.82
CA LEU A 27 -9.39 8.28 -7.79
C LEU A 27 -10.64 7.62 -7.18
N PRO A 28 -11.83 7.78 -7.80
CA PRO A 28 -13.07 7.19 -7.32
C PRO A 28 -13.06 5.66 -7.35
N GLU A 29 -12.29 5.03 -8.24
CA GLU A 29 -12.09 3.57 -8.33
C GLU A 29 -11.63 2.95 -7.00
N PHE A 30 -10.91 3.72 -6.18
CA PHE A 30 -10.44 3.30 -4.85
C PHE A 30 -11.22 3.98 -3.72
N GLY A 31 -12.43 4.47 -4.02
CA GLY A 31 -13.25 5.22 -3.06
C GLY A 31 -12.66 6.58 -2.67
N GLY A 32 -11.73 7.10 -3.50
CA GLY A 32 -11.08 8.39 -3.36
C GLY A 32 -11.94 9.55 -3.87
N SER A 33 -11.43 10.76 -3.68
CA SER A 33 -11.87 12.00 -4.32
C SER A 33 -10.85 13.11 -4.03
N PRO A 34 -10.80 14.19 -4.80
CA PRO A 34 -9.96 15.35 -4.51
C PRO A 34 -10.18 15.91 -3.09
N ALA A 35 -11.41 16.01 -2.62
CA ALA A 35 -11.72 16.45 -1.25
C ALA A 35 -11.11 15.54 -0.18
N LYS A 36 -11.16 14.21 -0.37
CA LYS A 36 -10.53 13.25 0.56
C LYS A 36 -9.02 13.36 0.55
N PHE A 37 -8.42 13.55 -0.62
CA PHE A 37 -6.99 13.80 -0.75
C PHE A 37 -6.59 15.07 0.01
N LYS A 38 -7.27 16.19 -0.25
CA LYS A 38 -6.99 17.48 0.40
C LYS A 38 -7.16 17.41 1.92
N TYR A 39 -8.19 16.71 2.39
CA TYR A 39 -8.39 16.48 3.82
C TYR A 39 -7.27 15.68 4.47
N ARG A 40 -6.71 14.71 3.76
CA ARG A 40 -5.60 13.85 4.27
C ARG A 40 -4.22 14.49 4.15
N GLN A 41 -4.07 15.47 3.30
CA GLN A 41 -2.79 16.16 3.10
C GLN A 41 -2.27 16.74 4.43
N GLY A 42 -1.04 16.38 4.82
CA GLY A 42 -0.41 16.82 6.06
C GLY A 42 -0.94 16.16 7.34
N ARG A 43 -1.77 15.11 7.23
CA ARG A 43 -2.28 14.35 8.39
C ARG A 43 -1.68 12.96 8.41
N GLU A 44 -1.12 12.59 9.54
CA GLU A 44 -0.69 11.21 9.77
C GLU A 44 -1.90 10.28 9.92
N TYR A 45 -1.80 9.12 9.31
CA TYR A 45 -2.75 8.04 9.48
C TYR A 45 -2.01 6.79 9.93
N THR A 46 -2.31 6.33 11.13
CA THR A 46 -1.76 5.10 11.71
C THR A 46 -2.89 4.11 12.00
N SER A 47 -2.61 2.83 11.80
CA SER A 47 -3.49 1.73 12.23
C SER A 47 -2.63 0.57 12.70
N ALA A 48 -3.17 -0.30 13.56
CA ALA A 48 -2.43 -1.48 14.03
C ALA A 48 -1.94 -2.37 12.87
N ALA A 49 -2.74 -2.53 11.81
CA ALA A 49 -2.33 -3.29 10.62
C ALA A 49 -1.16 -2.61 9.88
N PHE A 50 -1.11 -1.28 9.87
CA PHE A 50 -0.02 -0.52 9.27
C PHE A 50 1.27 -0.66 10.08
N ASP A 51 1.18 -0.65 11.40
CA ASP A 51 2.33 -0.85 12.30
C ASP A 51 2.91 -2.28 12.15
N VAL A 52 2.06 -3.30 12.03
CA VAL A 52 2.50 -4.68 11.73
C VAL A 52 3.22 -4.75 10.38
N GLY A 53 2.65 -4.14 9.34
CA GLY A 53 3.28 -4.06 8.02
C GLY A 53 4.67 -3.44 8.09
N LYS A 54 4.81 -2.26 8.71
CA LYS A 54 6.10 -1.58 8.89
C LYS A 54 7.11 -2.44 9.64
N ALA A 55 6.69 -3.14 10.67
CA ALA A 55 7.58 -4.01 11.47
C ALA A 55 8.07 -5.23 10.66
N VAL A 56 7.21 -5.82 9.81
CA VAL A 56 7.62 -6.90 8.89
C VAL A 56 8.59 -6.37 7.85
N HIS A 57 8.34 -5.19 7.27
CA HIS A 57 9.27 -4.54 6.35
C HIS A 57 10.64 -4.34 7.00
N ALA A 58 10.69 -3.74 8.20
CA ALA A 58 11.95 -3.54 8.90
C ALA A 58 12.68 -4.86 9.18
N ALA A 59 11.97 -5.92 9.57
CA ALA A 59 12.56 -7.22 9.85
C ALA A 59 13.10 -7.94 8.60
N VAL A 60 12.45 -7.77 7.44
CA VAL A 60 12.87 -8.39 6.16
C VAL A 60 13.98 -7.58 5.50
N LEU A 61 13.86 -6.25 5.48
CA LEU A 61 14.78 -5.37 4.78
C LEU A 61 16.06 -5.10 5.59
N GLY A 62 16.05 -5.34 6.91
CA GLY A 62 17.14 -4.99 7.81
C GLY A 62 17.33 -3.49 8.02
N VAL A 63 16.36 -2.68 7.58
CA VAL A 63 16.32 -1.22 7.74
C VAL A 63 14.90 -0.80 8.10
N GLY A 64 14.75 0.35 8.77
CA GLY A 64 13.45 0.85 9.20
C GLY A 64 13.24 0.80 10.71
N ALA A 65 12.02 1.07 11.17
CA ALA A 65 11.69 1.19 12.58
C ALA A 65 11.59 -0.18 13.28
N GLU A 66 12.39 -0.37 14.34
CA GLU A 66 12.35 -1.55 15.21
C GLU A 66 11.02 -1.62 15.98
N ALA A 67 10.41 -2.80 16.03
CA ALA A 67 9.24 -3.06 16.86
C ALA A 67 9.66 -3.39 18.31
N VAL A 68 9.07 -2.69 19.28
CA VAL A 68 9.40 -2.85 20.72
C VAL A 68 8.12 -3.20 21.49
N ALA A 69 8.20 -4.23 22.34
CA ALA A 69 7.08 -4.66 23.16
C ALA A 69 6.78 -3.65 24.28
N TYR A 70 5.49 -3.39 24.49
CA TYR A 70 5.06 -2.67 25.72
C TYR A 70 5.56 -3.42 26.95
N PRO A 71 6.14 -2.72 27.94
CA PRO A 71 6.37 -3.29 29.25
C PRO A 71 5.04 -3.71 29.91
N GLU A 72 5.03 -4.84 30.61
CA GLU A 72 3.78 -5.36 31.19
C GLU A 72 3.17 -4.43 32.23
N ASP A 73 4.01 -3.72 32.98
CA ASP A 73 3.62 -2.80 34.05
C ASP A 73 2.93 -1.52 33.57
N VAL A 74 3.07 -1.14 32.30
CA VAL A 74 2.36 0.00 31.71
C VAL A 74 1.00 -0.39 31.13
N LEU A 75 0.75 -1.67 30.90
CA LEU A 75 -0.51 -2.17 30.33
C LEU A 75 -1.62 -2.19 31.38
N ALA A 76 -2.88 -2.13 30.93
CA ALA A 76 -4.02 -2.40 31.76
C ALA A 76 -4.06 -3.89 32.18
N SER A 77 -4.78 -4.22 33.24
CA SER A 77 -4.91 -5.59 33.77
C SER A 77 -5.41 -6.63 32.75
N ASN A 78 -6.10 -6.19 31.70
CA ASN A 78 -6.55 -7.01 30.56
C ASN A 78 -5.55 -7.00 29.38
N GLY A 79 -4.34 -6.50 29.57
CA GLY A 79 -3.32 -6.39 28.51
C GLY A 79 -3.58 -5.31 27.46
N ALA A 80 -4.53 -4.40 27.68
CA ALA A 80 -4.80 -3.29 26.76
C ALA A 80 -3.80 -2.15 26.96
N ALA A 81 -3.28 -1.56 25.87
CA ALA A 81 -2.43 -0.37 25.89
C ALA A 81 -3.27 0.92 26.00
N SER A 82 -4.22 0.95 26.94
CA SER A 82 -5.19 2.05 27.10
C SER A 82 -4.87 2.98 28.27
N THR A 83 -3.94 2.60 29.14
CA THR A 83 -3.54 3.40 30.29
C THR A 83 -2.81 4.68 29.86
N LYS A 84 -2.76 5.68 30.74
CA LYS A 84 -1.96 6.88 30.52
C LYS A 84 -0.47 6.52 30.36
N ALA A 85 0.04 5.64 31.22
CA ALA A 85 1.43 5.18 31.16
C ALA A 85 1.77 4.48 29.83
N ALA A 86 0.87 3.63 29.32
CA ALA A 86 1.06 2.98 28.02
C ALA A 86 1.09 3.99 26.85
N LYS A 87 0.26 5.03 26.89
CA LYS A 87 0.26 6.08 25.87
C LYS A 87 1.54 6.90 25.91
N GLU A 88 1.95 7.36 27.09
CA GLU A 88 3.19 8.12 27.28
C GLU A 88 4.42 7.30 26.87
N TRP A 89 4.45 6.02 27.18
CA TRP A 89 5.51 5.12 26.75
C TRP A 89 5.50 4.94 25.22
N ALA A 90 4.33 4.75 24.62
CA ALA A 90 4.21 4.62 23.16
C ALA A 90 4.68 5.90 22.44
N ASP A 91 4.37 7.06 22.97
CA ASP A 91 4.81 8.34 22.41
C ASP A 91 6.33 8.48 22.50
N SER A 92 6.95 8.07 23.62
CA SER A 92 8.42 8.08 23.76
C SER A 92 9.10 7.10 22.78
N VAL A 93 8.54 5.91 22.61
CA VAL A 93 9.07 4.90 21.65
C VAL A 93 8.97 5.39 20.21
N ARG A 94 7.85 6.03 19.85
CA ARG A 94 7.69 6.63 18.51
C ARG A 94 8.64 7.81 18.31
N PHE A 95 8.87 8.60 19.34
CA PHE A 95 9.86 9.70 19.29
C PHE A 95 11.28 9.18 19.03
N GLU A 96 11.61 7.97 19.51
CA GLU A 96 12.86 7.28 19.19
C GLU A 96 12.87 6.63 17.78
N GLY A 97 11.83 6.81 16.98
CA GLY A 97 11.70 6.21 15.65
C GLY A 97 11.39 4.70 15.67
N LYS A 98 10.88 4.17 16.79
CA LYS A 98 10.51 2.76 16.96
C LYS A 98 9.00 2.57 16.91
N ILE A 99 8.55 1.31 16.80
CA ILE A 99 7.14 0.93 16.72
C ILE A 99 6.72 0.26 18.03
N PRO A 100 5.86 0.88 18.87
CA PRO A 100 5.33 0.26 20.07
C PRO A 100 4.33 -0.84 19.72
N MET A 101 4.53 -2.06 20.17
CA MET A 101 3.67 -3.20 19.87
C MET A 101 3.38 -4.06 21.10
N LYS A 102 2.28 -4.80 21.09
CA LYS A 102 2.05 -5.82 22.11
C LYS A 102 2.99 -7.00 21.89
N ALA A 103 3.47 -7.62 22.96
CA ALA A 103 4.34 -8.79 22.88
C ALA A 103 3.72 -9.94 22.04
N ALA A 104 2.39 -10.08 22.08
CA ALA A 104 1.67 -11.07 21.27
C ALA A 104 1.78 -10.81 19.75
N ASP A 105 1.93 -9.56 19.33
CA ASP A 105 2.00 -9.17 17.91
C ASP A 105 3.41 -9.33 17.33
N LEU A 106 4.45 -9.47 18.16
CA LEU A 106 5.84 -9.69 17.71
C LEU A 106 6.06 -11.09 17.13
N ARG A 107 5.40 -12.13 17.65
CA ARG A 107 5.51 -13.49 17.14
C ARG A 107 5.09 -13.63 15.67
N PRO A 108 3.92 -13.12 15.26
CA PRO A 108 3.52 -13.10 13.85
C PRO A 108 4.53 -12.37 12.96
N ILE A 109 5.09 -11.24 13.41
CA ILE A 109 6.08 -10.47 12.65
C ILE A 109 7.34 -11.33 12.39
N THR A 110 7.88 -11.98 13.41
CA THR A 110 9.00 -12.90 13.27
C THR A 110 8.64 -14.04 12.31
N GLY A 111 7.47 -14.65 12.48
CA GLY A 111 7.02 -15.74 11.61
C GLY A 111 6.89 -15.34 10.15
N MET A 112 6.30 -14.16 9.87
CA MET A 112 6.19 -13.61 8.51
C MET A 112 7.55 -13.31 7.90
N SER A 113 8.43 -12.61 8.63
CA SER A 113 9.77 -12.25 8.12
C SER A 113 10.63 -13.49 7.85
N GLU A 114 10.63 -14.48 8.73
CA GLU A 114 11.30 -15.75 8.50
C GLU A 114 10.72 -16.51 7.30
N ALA A 115 9.39 -16.48 7.09
CA ALA A 115 8.76 -17.12 5.95
C ALA A 115 9.20 -16.47 4.64
N VAL A 116 9.24 -15.13 4.57
CA VAL A 116 9.75 -14.39 3.41
C VAL A 116 11.21 -14.75 3.13
N LEU A 117 12.08 -14.73 4.15
CA LEU A 117 13.52 -15.04 4.00
C LEU A 117 13.81 -16.52 3.71
N ARG A 118 12.89 -17.43 4.03
CA ARG A 118 12.97 -18.84 3.64
C ARG A 118 12.44 -19.14 2.24
N HIS A 119 11.58 -18.27 1.70
CA HIS A 119 10.98 -18.49 0.37
C HIS A 119 12.05 -18.28 -0.72
N PRO A 120 12.36 -19.30 -1.56
CA PRO A 120 13.53 -19.25 -2.46
C PRO A 120 13.56 -18.03 -3.36
N THR A 121 12.45 -17.72 -4.02
CA THR A 121 12.36 -16.59 -4.97
C THR A 121 12.41 -15.24 -4.24
N ALA A 122 11.68 -15.09 -3.13
CA ALA A 122 11.69 -13.84 -2.36
C ALA A 122 13.08 -13.55 -1.80
N ARG A 123 13.73 -14.58 -1.21
CA ARG A 123 15.10 -14.50 -0.72
C ARG A 123 16.06 -14.08 -1.83
N ALA A 124 16.01 -14.77 -2.98
CA ALA A 124 16.88 -14.46 -4.11
C ALA A 124 16.75 -13.00 -4.57
N LEU A 125 15.51 -12.44 -4.60
CA LEU A 125 15.25 -11.05 -4.94
C LEU A 125 15.86 -10.09 -3.90
N PHE A 126 15.65 -10.35 -2.60
CA PHE A 126 16.22 -9.52 -1.54
C PHE A 126 17.74 -9.68 -1.36
N GLU A 127 18.35 -10.75 -1.85
CA GLU A 127 19.81 -10.93 -1.84
C GLU A 127 20.50 -10.28 -3.07
N LEU A 128 19.75 -9.82 -4.08
CA LEU A 128 20.34 -9.08 -5.20
C LEU A 128 21.03 -7.80 -4.70
N PRO A 129 22.17 -7.42 -5.31
CA PRO A 129 22.82 -6.15 -5.05
C PRO A 129 21.86 -4.98 -5.30
N GLY A 130 21.91 -3.95 -4.48
CA GLY A 130 21.05 -2.78 -4.56
C GLY A 130 20.79 -2.14 -3.21
N HIS A 131 19.80 -1.28 -3.15
CA HIS A 131 19.50 -0.47 -1.97
C HIS A 131 18.11 -0.75 -1.43
N ARG A 132 17.91 -0.49 -0.14
CA ARG A 132 16.63 -0.62 0.56
C ARG A 132 16.07 0.76 0.86
N GLU A 133 14.73 0.86 1.00
CA GLU A 133 14.03 2.09 1.32
C GLU A 133 14.43 3.28 0.40
N VAL A 134 14.51 3.01 -0.91
CA VAL A 134 14.98 3.98 -1.91
C VAL A 134 13.89 4.97 -2.24
N SER A 135 14.12 6.23 -1.86
CA SER A 135 13.20 7.34 -2.16
C SER A 135 13.60 8.02 -3.48
N VAL A 136 12.63 8.13 -4.38
CA VAL A 136 12.80 8.77 -5.69
C VAL A 136 11.85 9.94 -5.81
N PHE A 137 12.36 11.07 -6.28
CA PHE A 137 11.62 12.31 -6.52
C PHE A 137 11.84 12.75 -7.96
N SER A 138 10.78 13.04 -8.68
CA SER A 138 10.89 13.50 -10.07
C SER A 138 9.71 14.39 -10.45
N GLU A 139 9.64 14.76 -11.70
CA GLU A 139 8.50 15.42 -12.30
C GLU A 139 8.02 14.60 -13.49
N VAL A 140 6.73 14.29 -13.51
CA VAL A 140 6.06 13.52 -14.56
C VAL A 140 4.83 14.30 -15.00
N ASP A 141 4.73 14.61 -16.29
CA ASP A 141 3.63 15.41 -16.86
C ASP A 141 3.43 16.77 -16.14
N GLY A 142 4.51 17.43 -15.70
CA GLY A 142 4.46 18.69 -14.97
C GLY A 142 4.07 18.58 -13.49
N VAL A 143 3.82 17.39 -12.98
CA VAL A 143 3.49 17.12 -11.57
C VAL A 143 4.73 16.60 -10.84
N LYS A 144 5.06 17.20 -9.70
CA LYS A 144 6.11 16.67 -8.81
C LYS A 144 5.60 15.41 -8.13
N VAL A 145 6.32 14.31 -8.31
CA VAL A 145 5.96 12.98 -7.83
C VAL A 145 7.05 12.36 -6.98
N ARG A 146 6.64 11.45 -6.12
CA ARG A 146 7.57 10.64 -5.31
C ARG A 146 7.15 9.19 -5.27
N ALA A 147 8.17 8.32 -5.13
CA ALA A 147 8.03 6.90 -4.85
C ALA A 147 9.05 6.47 -3.81
N ARG A 148 8.75 5.41 -3.05
CA ARG A 148 9.72 4.76 -2.18
C ARG A 148 9.63 3.27 -2.43
N PHE A 149 10.73 2.72 -2.95
CA PHE A 149 10.88 1.28 -3.16
C PHE A 149 11.33 0.64 -1.85
N ASP A 150 10.73 -0.48 -1.48
CA ASP A 150 11.22 -1.29 -0.36
C ASP A 150 12.62 -1.83 -0.68
N ALA A 151 12.82 -2.27 -1.95
CA ALA A 151 14.14 -2.51 -2.50
C ALA A 151 14.18 -2.13 -3.98
N LEU A 152 15.31 -1.57 -4.41
CA LEU A 152 15.66 -1.29 -5.79
C LEU A 152 17.03 -1.89 -6.06
N THR A 153 17.11 -2.83 -7.00
CA THR A 153 18.37 -3.51 -7.31
C THR A 153 19.25 -2.68 -8.23
N ASP A 154 20.53 -2.95 -8.19
CA ASP A 154 21.44 -2.56 -9.25
C ASP A 154 21.07 -3.28 -10.56
N GLU A 155 21.71 -2.90 -11.67
CA GLU A 155 21.54 -3.59 -12.94
C GLU A 155 21.99 -5.04 -12.82
N THR A 156 21.14 -5.96 -13.24
CA THR A 156 21.42 -7.39 -13.27
C THR A 156 21.26 -7.92 -14.72
N PRO A 157 21.72 -9.14 -15.04
CA PRO A 157 21.47 -9.74 -16.35
C PRO A 157 19.97 -9.87 -16.69
N GLN A 158 19.08 -9.85 -15.69
CA GLN A 158 17.63 -9.90 -15.84
C GLN A 158 16.98 -8.52 -15.82
N GLY A 159 17.76 -7.44 -15.75
CA GLY A 159 17.33 -6.05 -15.60
C GLY A 159 17.30 -5.58 -14.14
N VAL A 160 16.84 -4.36 -13.93
CA VAL A 160 16.64 -3.76 -12.60
C VAL A 160 15.30 -4.23 -12.04
N PHE A 161 15.27 -4.57 -10.76
CA PHE A 161 14.04 -4.92 -10.04
C PHE A 161 13.66 -3.83 -9.02
N GLY A 162 12.42 -3.37 -9.10
CA GLY A 162 11.73 -2.76 -7.98
C GLY A 162 11.01 -3.86 -7.20
N ILE A 163 11.21 -3.92 -5.90
CA ILE A 163 10.60 -4.94 -5.04
C ILE A 163 9.75 -4.23 -4.00
N ASP A 164 8.54 -4.76 -3.78
CA ASP A 164 7.59 -4.24 -2.82
C ASP A 164 7.02 -5.40 -1.99
N LEU A 165 7.19 -5.33 -0.68
CA LEU A 165 6.73 -6.32 0.27
C LEU A 165 5.30 -5.99 0.72
N LYS A 166 4.41 -6.97 0.68
CA LYS A 166 3.02 -6.84 1.11
C LYS A 166 2.67 -7.87 2.18
N THR A 167 2.07 -7.42 3.26
CA THR A 167 1.37 -8.30 4.20
C THR A 167 -0.11 -8.36 3.85
N THR A 168 -0.72 -9.53 3.89
CA THR A 168 -2.15 -9.72 3.62
C THR A 168 -2.83 -10.58 4.67
N SER A 169 -4.09 -10.26 4.99
CA SER A 169 -4.97 -11.14 5.76
C SER A 169 -5.70 -12.16 4.89
N ASP A 170 -5.71 -11.92 3.58
CA ASP A 170 -6.25 -12.84 2.58
C ASP A 170 -5.17 -13.81 2.12
N SER A 171 -5.49 -14.76 1.23
CA SER A 171 -4.48 -15.64 0.65
C SER A 171 -3.51 -14.88 -0.26
N ALA A 172 -2.23 -15.28 -0.22
CA ALA A 172 -1.18 -14.75 -1.09
C ALA A 172 -1.18 -15.37 -2.50
N ASP A 173 -2.06 -16.37 -2.78
CA ASP A 173 -2.16 -17.01 -4.09
C ASP A 173 -2.53 -16.01 -5.21
N GLY A 174 -2.23 -16.39 -6.47
CA GLY A 174 -2.43 -15.52 -7.62
C GLY A 174 -3.88 -15.12 -7.86
N ASP A 175 -4.84 -16.02 -7.65
CA ASP A 175 -6.27 -15.74 -7.89
C ASP A 175 -6.83 -14.74 -6.88
N THR A 176 -6.41 -14.83 -5.63
CA THR A 176 -6.79 -13.89 -4.57
C THR A 176 -6.04 -12.58 -4.73
N PHE A 177 -4.71 -12.64 -4.98
CA PHE A 177 -3.91 -11.44 -5.12
C PHE A 177 -4.31 -10.59 -6.34
N THR A 178 -4.75 -11.21 -7.44
CA THR A 178 -5.34 -10.51 -8.59
C THR A 178 -6.48 -9.57 -8.18
N LYS A 179 -7.39 -10.01 -7.32
CA LYS A 179 -8.49 -9.17 -6.79
C LYS A 179 -7.95 -8.08 -5.87
N THR A 180 -6.95 -8.41 -5.07
CA THR A 180 -6.25 -7.49 -4.17
C THR A 180 -5.54 -6.37 -4.93
N VAL A 181 -4.90 -6.69 -6.07
CA VAL A 181 -4.29 -5.70 -6.98
C VAL A 181 -5.29 -4.66 -7.45
N VAL A 182 -6.48 -5.09 -7.88
CA VAL A 182 -7.56 -4.17 -8.31
C VAL A 182 -8.08 -3.38 -7.12
N LYS A 183 -8.41 -4.05 -6.01
CA LYS A 183 -9.01 -3.43 -4.83
C LYS A 183 -8.15 -2.30 -4.23
N TYR A 184 -6.84 -2.52 -4.15
CA TYR A 184 -5.92 -1.56 -3.55
C TYR A 184 -5.12 -0.73 -4.55
N GLY A 185 -5.31 -0.94 -5.86
CA GLY A 185 -4.63 -0.19 -6.90
C GLY A 185 -3.12 -0.44 -6.97
N TYR A 186 -2.65 -1.68 -6.75
CA TYR A 186 -1.23 -2.00 -6.82
C TYR A 186 -0.66 -1.85 -8.23
N HIS A 187 -1.50 -2.02 -9.27
CA HIS A 187 -1.15 -1.71 -10.65
C HIS A 187 -0.87 -0.21 -10.86
N VAL A 188 -1.58 0.67 -10.15
CA VAL A 188 -1.26 2.11 -10.14
C VAL A 188 0.05 2.36 -9.41
N GLN A 189 0.31 1.67 -8.28
CA GLN A 189 1.56 1.79 -7.54
C GLN A 189 2.76 1.39 -8.39
N GLU A 190 2.71 0.21 -9.04
CA GLU A 190 3.79 -0.25 -9.91
C GLU A 190 4.10 0.77 -11.01
N GLN A 191 3.07 1.23 -11.73
CA GLN A 191 3.27 2.16 -12.83
C GLN A 191 3.77 3.53 -12.34
N TRP A 192 3.23 4.02 -11.21
CA TRP A 192 3.70 5.23 -10.56
C TRP A 192 5.20 5.19 -10.25
N TYR A 193 5.67 4.04 -9.73
CA TYR A 193 7.06 3.85 -9.35
C TYR A 193 7.96 3.82 -10.59
N ARG A 194 7.56 3.13 -11.66
CA ARG A 194 8.27 3.11 -12.96
C ARG A 194 8.40 4.51 -13.53
N GLU A 195 7.31 5.28 -13.58
CA GLU A 195 7.28 6.62 -14.14
C GLU A 195 8.08 7.61 -13.27
N THR A 196 8.00 7.50 -11.94
CA THR A 196 8.78 8.34 -11.03
C THR A 196 10.28 8.06 -11.17
N LEU A 197 10.67 6.79 -11.36
CA LEU A 197 12.05 6.40 -11.61
C LEU A 197 12.52 6.77 -13.03
N GLY A 198 11.57 6.91 -13.97
CA GLY A 198 11.88 7.21 -15.38
C GLY A 198 12.64 6.10 -16.09
N GLN A 199 12.53 4.85 -15.62
CA GLN A 199 13.23 3.69 -16.14
C GLN A 199 12.28 2.50 -16.25
N ASP A 200 12.42 1.72 -17.32
CA ASP A 200 11.72 0.44 -17.43
C ASP A 200 12.42 -0.60 -16.56
N ILE A 201 11.70 -1.06 -15.53
CA ILE A 201 12.18 -2.03 -14.54
C ILE A 201 11.22 -3.21 -14.47
N ARG A 202 11.69 -4.34 -13.99
CA ARG A 202 10.81 -5.40 -13.48
C ARG A 202 10.30 -4.98 -12.10
N PHE A 203 9.05 -5.33 -11.79
CA PHE A 203 8.48 -4.99 -10.49
C PHE A 203 7.86 -6.23 -9.85
N ALA A 204 8.38 -6.61 -8.70
CA ALA A 204 7.96 -7.81 -7.98
C ALA A 204 7.24 -7.44 -6.68
N PHE A 205 6.04 -7.96 -6.51
CA PHE A 205 5.31 -7.97 -5.24
C PHE A 205 5.64 -9.25 -4.51
N VAL A 206 6.30 -9.13 -3.36
CA VAL A 206 6.49 -10.23 -2.40
C VAL A 206 5.37 -10.15 -1.39
N VAL A 207 4.48 -11.14 -1.41
CA VAL A 207 3.26 -11.14 -0.59
C VAL A 207 3.35 -12.22 0.47
N VAL A 208 3.15 -11.85 1.74
CA VAL A 208 3.14 -12.79 2.87
C VAL A 208 1.82 -12.72 3.61
N GLU A 209 1.23 -13.89 3.90
CA GLU A 209 0.02 -14.00 4.70
C GLU A 209 0.31 -13.67 6.16
N SER A 210 -0.60 -12.91 6.81
CA SER A 210 -0.45 -12.51 8.22
C SER A 210 -0.85 -13.58 9.21
N THR A 211 -1.37 -14.71 8.74
CA THR A 211 -1.78 -15.86 9.55
C THR A 211 -0.89 -17.07 9.28
N ALA A 212 -0.58 -17.84 10.34
CA ALA A 212 0.20 -19.07 10.18
C ALA A 212 -0.47 -20.04 9.20
N PRO A 213 0.31 -20.72 8.34
CA PRO A 213 1.77 -20.89 8.35
C PRO A 213 2.56 -19.77 7.63
N TYR A 214 1.99 -18.57 7.41
CA TYR A 214 2.62 -17.42 6.78
C TYR A 214 3.08 -17.71 5.35
N LEU A 215 2.16 -18.19 4.50
CA LEU A 215 2.47 -18.53 3.12
C LEU A 215 2.95 -17.29 2.35
N VAL A 216 3.94 -17.52 1.47
CA VAL A 216 4.56 -16.45 0.67
C VAL A 216 4.39 -16.76 -0.80
N ALA A 217 4.05 -15.73 -1.58
CA ALA A 217 4.06 -15.78 -3.04
C ALA A 217 4.76 -14.54 -3.61
N VAL A 218 5.30 -14.69 -4.82
CA VAL A 218 5.95 -13.58 -5.54
C VAL A 218 5.25 -13.40 -6.87
N HIS A 219 4.82 -12.16 -7.15
CA HIS A 219 4.04 -11.84 -8.34
C HIS A 219 4.65 -10.67 -9.12
N GLU A 220 4.61 -10.75 -10.44
CA GLU A 220 4.77 -9.62 -11.35
C GLU A 220 3.44 -9.39 -12.07
N LEU A 221 3.09 -8.14 -12.33
CA LEU A 221 1.85 -7.82 -13.01
C LEU A 221 2.00 -7.95 -14.53
N GLY A 222 1.01 -8.57 -15.16
CA GLY A 222 0.93 -8.71 -16.61
C GLY A 222 0.64 -7.39 -17.33
N LEU A 223 0.77 -7.38 -18.67
CA LEU A 223 0.62 -6.19 -19.51
C LEU A 223 -0.71 -5.46 -19.31
N ALA A 224 -1.83 -6.18 -19.18
CA ALA A 224 -3.13 -5.57 -18.96
C ALA A 224 -3.18 -4.71 -17.69
N TYR A 225 -2.57 -5.18 -16.60
CA TYR A 225 -2.46 -4.38 -15.38
C TYR A 225 -1.56 -3.16 -15.54
N LYS A 226 -0.47 -3.29 -16.28
CA LYS A 226 0.44 -2.16 -16.57
C LYS A 226 -0.28 -1.07 -17.36
N ASP A 227 -1.07 -1.44 -18.36
CA ASP A 227 -1.88 -0.50 -19.16
C ASP A 227 -2.96 0.19 -18.30
N MET A 228 -3.68 -0.57 -17.47
CA MET A 228 -4.64 -0.01 -16.51
C MET A 228 -3.95 0.95 -15.53
N GLY A 229 -2.82 0.54 -14.98
CA GLY A 229 -2.04 1.35 -14.03
C GLY A 229 -1.56 2.66 -14.65
N LYS A 230 -1.04 2.60 -15.89
CA LYS A 230 -0.60 3.78 -16.66
C LYS A 230 -1.74 4.77 -16.88
N THR A 231 -2.90 4.27 -17.28
CA THR A 231 -4.10 5.11 -17.49
C THR A 231 -4.50 5.80 -16.20
N LEU A 232 -4.64 5.06 -15.10
CA LEU A 232 -5.07 5.63 -13.83
C LEU A 232 -4.02 6.55 -13.19
N ALA A 233 -2.73 6.24 -13.34
CA ALA A 233 -1.66 7.12 -12.87
C ALA A 233 -1.69 8.48 -13.59
N LYS A 234 -1.94 8.45 -14.91
CA LYS A 234 -2.11 9.69 -15.68
C LYS A 234 -3.36 10.47 -15.25
N VAL A 235 -4.51 9.81 -15.13
CA VAL A 235 -5.76 10.45 -14.66
C VAL A 235 -5.57 11.12 -13.30
N ALA A 236 -4.87 10.44 -12.37
CA ALA A 236 -4.60 11.00 -11.05
C ALA A 236 -3.71 12.25 -11.11
N ARG A 237 -2.68 12.27 -11.99
CA ARG A 237 -1.83 13.46 -12.18
C ARG A 237 -2.58 14.61 -12.80
N ASP A 238 -3.37 14.35 -13.85
CA ASP A 238 -4.17 15.38 -14.53
C ASP A 238 -5.16 16.02 -13.54
N LEU A 239 -5.88 15.19 -12.76
CA LEU A 239 -6.81 15.63 -11.74
C LEU A 239 -6.13 16.44 -10.62
N TYR A 240 -4.95 15.98 -10.17
CA TYR A 240 -4.17 16.70 -9.17
C TYR A 240 -3.74 18.07 -9.69
N ALA A 241 -3.20 18.13 -10.92
CA ALA A 241 -2.76 19.38 -11.54
C ALA A 241 -3.91 20.38 -11.69
N GLU A 242 -5.09 19.92 -12.12
CA GLU A 242 -6.30 20.75 -12.22
C GLU A 242 -6.72 21.28 -10.83
N CYS A 243 -6.77 20.41 -9.82
CA CYS A 243 -7.12 20.82 -8.46
C CYS A 243 -6.14 21.83 -7.86
N GLU A 244 -4.83 21.64 -8.08
CA GLU A 244 -3.81 22.60 -7.64
C GLU A 244 -3.92 23.95 -8.38
N ALA A 245 -4.13 23.92 -9.70
CA ALA A 245 -4.24 25.13 -10.51
C ALA A 245 -5.49 25.97 -10.18
N THR A 246 -6.60 25.30 -9.88
CA THR A 246 -7.89 25.96 -9.58
C THR A 246 -8.12 26.17 -8.09
N ASN A 247 -7.30 25.54 -7.23
CA ASN A 247 -7.52 25.40 -5.80
C ASN A 247 -8.93 24.87 -5.45
N THR A 248 -9.51 24.06 -6.34
CA THR A 248 -10.83 23.45 -6.18
C THR A 248 -10.68 21.94 -6.00
N TRP A 249 -11.18 21.40 -4.89
CA TRP A 249 -11.02 20.02 -4.49
C TRP A 249 -12.39 19.35 -4.33
N PRO A 250 -13.04 18.92 -5.44
CA PRO A 250 -14.41 18.42 -5.42
C PRO A 250 -14.55 17.10 -4.64
N GLY A 251 -15.70 16.96 -3.99
CA GLY A 251 -16.14 15.74 -3.32
C GLY A 251 -17.19 14.97 -4.13
N HIS A 252 -18.24 14.53 -3.44
CA HIS A 252 -19.43 13.99 -4.10
C HIS A 252 -20.25 15.11 -4.74
N PRO A 253 -21.06 14.81 -5.78
CA PRO A 253 -22.02 15.76 -6.32
C PRO A 253 -22.93 16.34 -5.22
N GLU A 254 -23.22 17.64 -5.29
CA GLU A 254 -24.09 18.30 -4.31
C GLU A 254 -25.58 18.11 -4.63
N ASP A 255 -25.88 17.79 -5.90
CA ASP A 255 -27.24 17.53 -6.35
C ASP A 255 -27.73 16.13 -5.98
N VAL A 256 -29.07 15.96 -5.96
CA VAL A 256 -29.69 14.65 -5.80
C VAL A 256 -29.34 13.75 -6.98
N GLN A 257 -28.74 12.60 -6.68
CA GLN A 257 -28.41 11.60 -7.70
C GLN A 257 -29.50 10.54 -7.79
N VAL A 258 -30.02 10.30 -8.98
CA VAL A 258 -30.89 9.15 -9.26
C VAL A 258 -29.99 7.94 -9.52
N LEU A 259 -30.15 6.90 -8.71
CA LEU A 259 -29.34 5.68 -8.80
C LEU A 259 -30.11 4.57 -9.54
N GLU A 260 -29.47 4.00 -10.55
CA GLU A 260 -29.96 2.81 -11.22
C GLU A 260 -29.24 1.55 -10.67
N PRO A 261 -29.92 0.41 -10.63
CA PRO A 261 -29.30 -0.82 -10.15
C PRO A 261 -28.15 -1.25 -11.09
N PRO A 262 -27.05 -1.79 -10.54
CA PRO A 262 -26.01 -2.38 -11.38
C PRO A 262 -26.56 -3.49 -12.27
N VAL A 263 -26.00 -3.66 -13.46
CA VAL A 263 -26.47 -4.63 -14.48
C VAL A 263 -26.62 -6.03 -13.89
N TRP A 264 -25.65 -6.50 -13.10
CA TRP A 264 -25.71 -7.81 -12.47
C TRP A 264 -26.92 -7.97 -11.49
N ALA A 265 -27.29 -6.89 -10.79
CA ALA A 265 -28.39 -6.92 -9.85
C ALA A 265 -29.74 -6.90 -10.60
N ALA A 266 -29.84 -6.12 -11.67
CA ALA A 266 -31.02 -6.11 -12.55
C ALA A 266 -31.23 -7.50 -13.19
N MET A 267 -30.17 -8.08 -13.77
CA MET A 267 -30.20 -9.43 -14.36
C MET A 267 -30.60 -10.51 -13.33
N ALA A 268 -30.00 -10.51 -12.16
CA ALA A 268 -30.33 -11.46 -11.10
C ALA A 268 -31.80 -11.32 -10.62
N HIS A 269 -32.31 -10.08 -10.62
CA HIS A 269 -33.73 -9.83 -10.33
C HIS A 269 -34.65 -10.41 -11.42
N GLU A 270 -34.35 -10.13 -12.68
CA GLU A 270 -35.09 -10.64 -13.82
C GLU A 270 -35.11 -12.17 -13.88
N GLU A 271 -33.93 -12.82 -13.75
CA GLU A 271 -33.82 -14.29 -13.70
C GLU A 271 -34.67 -14.89 -12.58
N ARG A 272 -34.65 -14.31 -11.38
CA ARG A 272 -35.41 -14.84 -10.23
C ARG A 272 -36.92 -14.71 -10.41
N TYR A 273 -37.40 -13.64 -11.01
CA TYR A 273 -38.83 -13.32 -11.07
C TYR A 273 -39.46 -13.61 -12.44
N ALA A 274 -38.68 -13.65 -13.53
CA ALA A 274 -39.17 -14.17 -14.82
C ALA A 274 -39.54 -15.66 -14.73
N LEU A 275 -38.66 -16.48 -14.08
CA LEU A 275 -38.94 -17.90 -13.83
C LEU A 275 -40.18 -18.14 -12.93
N SER A 276 -40.50 -17.19 -12.03
CA SER A 276 -41.69 -17.31 -11.19
C SER A 276 -43.01 -16.96 -11.90
N SER A 277 -42.94 -16.25 -13.04
CA SER A 277 -44.11 -15.95 -13.86
C SER A 277 -44.53 -17.11 -14.80
N GLU A 278 -43.58 -18.00 -15.16
CA GLU A 278 -43.83 -19.19 -15.98
C GLU A 278 -44.40 -20.38 -15.19
N ILE A 279 -44.35 -20.37 -13.85
CA ILE A 279 -44.87 -21.45 -12.99
C ILE A 279 -46.32 -21.22 -12.55
N ARG A 280 -46.98 -20.16 -13.00
CA ARG A 280 -48.39 -19.88 -12.75
C ARG A 280 -49.25 -20.15 -13.97
N ILE A 281 -49.33 -21.41 -14.43
CA ILE A 281 -50.41 -21.95 -15.27
C ILE A 281 -50.88 -23.25 -14.70
#